data_239b59ee6267ab41169ab39dd6da7d73
#
_entry.id   239b59ee6267ab41169ab39dd6da7d73
#
_cell.length_a   1.000
_cell.length_b   1.000
_cell.length_c   1.000
_cell.angle_alpha   90.00
_cell.angle_beta   90.00
_cell.angle_gamma   90.00
#
_symmetry.space_group_name_H-M   'P 1'
#
loop_
_entity.id
_entity.type
_entity.pdbx_description
1 polymer ?
#
loop_
_entity_poly.entity_id
_entity_poly.type
_entity_poly.pdbx_seq_one_letter_code
_entity_poly.pdbx_strand_id
1 'polypeptide(L)'
;HFMFKYSRDGVSVLTILDTRRAKKSGLFPVKVQVVFRRKQKYYSTGKELSKEDWERLLKAKSRLLTEIRTDIESSFSNIKQQVNELIQKGEFNIETLSFRLGKQIKDVNLRSAFNLKMQELKDNEQASTYLSYQSALKSLESFGGTNVPLDRITIDWLKRCERFFLSEGK
;
A
#
# COMPACT_ATOMS: atom_id res chain seq x y z
N HIS A 1 -20.59 -2.34 -10.55
CA HIS A 1 -20.21 -1.55 -11.74
C HIS A 1 -18.73 -1.18 -11.63
N PHE A 2 -17.92 -1.51 -12.66
CA PHE A 2 -16.49 -1.21 -12.68
C PHE A 2 -16.26 -0.03 -13.62
N MET A 3 -15.45 0.95 -13.19
CA MET A 3 -15.11 2.11 -14.00
C MET A 3 -14.00 1.79 -15.00
N PHE A 4 -12.90 1.23 -14.50
CA PHE A 4 -11.79 0.76 -15.30
C PHE A 4 -11.58 -0.73 -15.04
N LYS A 5 -11.31 -1.48 -16.09
CA LYS A 5 -11.07 -2.91 -16.05
C LYS A 5 -9.93 -3.30 -16.97
N TYR A 6 -9.07 -4.17 -16.49
CA TYR A 6 -7.98 -4.76 -17.26
C TYR A 6 -7.81 -6.23 -16.86
N SER A 7 -7.50 -7.10 -17.81
CA SER A 7 -7.17 -8.51 -17.53
C SER A 7 -6.08 -8.99 -18.48
N ARG A 8 -5.11 -9.73 -17.93
CA ARG A 8 -4.03 -10.38 -18.67
C ARG A 8 -3.49 -11.57 -17.89
N ASP A 9 -3.27 -12.70 -18.56
CA ASP A 9 -2.63 -13.91 -18.00
C ASP A 9 -3.19 -14.35 -16.63
N GLY A 10 -4.53 -14.31 -16.50
CA GLY A 10 -5.22 -14.68 -15.27
C GLY A 10 -5.19 -13.63 -14.16
N VAL A 11 -4.57 -12.47 -14.41
CA VAL A 11 -4.61 -11.31 -13.51
C VAL A 11 -5.73 -10.37 -13.94
N SER A 12 -6.59 -9.97 -13.02
CA SER A 12 -7.63 -8.95 -13.24
C SER A 12 -7.37 -7.73 -12.36
N VAL A 13 -7.47 -6.55 -12.94
CA VAL A 13 -7.34 -5.25 -12.27
C VAL A 13 -8.63 -4.47 -12.48
N LEU A 14 -9.28 -4.04 -11.41
CA LEU A 14 -10.61 -3.42 -11.43
C LEU A 14 -10.64 -2.22 -10.51
N THR A 15 -11.28 -1.12 -10.92
CA THR A 15 -11.67 -0.06 -9.99
C THR A 15 -13.03 -0.33 -9.40
N ILE A 16 -13.14 -0.23 -8.08
CA ILE A 16 -14.37 -0.50 -7.35
C ILE A 16 -14.67 0.60 -6.33
N LEU A 17 -15.94 0.78 -6.04
CA LEU A 17 -16.41 1.52 -4.87
C LEU A 17 -16.60 0.51 -3.73
N ASP A 18 -15.82 0.62 -2.65
CA ASP A 18 -15.88 -0.32 -1.52
C ASP A 18 -17.03 0.03 -0.58
N THR A 19 -18.21 -0.50 -0.87
CA THR A 19 -19.44 -0.23 -0.11
C THR A 19 -19.57 -1.01 1.20
N ARG A 20 -18.60 -1.88 1.52
CA ARG A 20 -18.62 -2.68 2.76
C ARG A 20 -18.36 -1.84 4.01
N ARG A 21 -17.70 -0.70 3.85
CA ARG A 21 -17.33 0.21 4.94
C ARG A 21 -17.78 1.62 4.58
N ALA A 22 -19.00 1.97 4.98
CA ALA A 22 -19.45 3.36 4.90
C ALA A 22 -18.73 4.20 5.94
N LYS A 23 -18.21 5.34 5.56
CA LYS A 23 -17.79 6.37 6.52
C LYS A 23 -19.01 7.11 7.08
N LYS A 24 -18.83 7.77 8.23
CA LYS A 24 -19.88 8.61 8.84
C LYS A 24 -20.40 9.71 7.88
N SER A 25 -19.61 10.09 6.89
CA SER A 25 -19.95 11.05 5.83
C SER A 25 -20.87 10.49 4.73
N GLY A 26 -21.19 9.18 4.74
CA GLY A 26 -21.93 8.52 3.65
C GLY A 26 -21.12 8.28 2.38
N LEU A 27 -19.81 8.60 2.40
CA LEU A 27 -18.90 8.34 1.30
C LEU A 27 -18.24 6.96 1.43
N PHE A 28 -17.88 6.39 0.29
CA PHE A 28 -17.23 5.09 0.19
C PHE A 28 -15.85 5.24 -0.48
N PRO A 29 -14.82 4.54 0.02
CA PRO A 29 -13.51 4.61 -0.59
C PRO A 29 -13.51 3.94 -1.98
N VAL A 30 -12.83 4.59 -2.93
CA VAL A 30 -12.54 4.03 -4.23
C VAL A 30 -11.22 3.28 -4.15
N LYS A 31 -11.21 2.03 -4.60
CA LYS A 31 -10.05 1.15 -4.56
C LYS A 31 -9.78 0.51 -5.91
N VAL A 32 -8.53 0.14 -6.15
CA VAL A 32 -8.15 -0.76 -7.23
C VAL A 32 -8.02 -2.16 -6.66
N GLN A 33 -8.82 -3.08 -7.16
CA GLN A 33 -8.78 -4.50 -6.81
C GLN A 33 -7.92 -5.24 -7.83
N VAL A 34 -6.98 -6.03 -7.34
CA VAL A 34 -6.20 -6.98 -8.16
C VAL A 34 -6.54 -8.39 -7.72
N VAL A 35 -6.91 -9.23 -8.68
CA VAL A 35 -7.28 -10.64 -8.46
C VAL A 35 -6.34 -11.54 -9.26
N PHE A 36 -5.79 -12.56 -8.59
CA PHE A 36 -4.95 -13.57 -9.21
C PHE A 36 -5.04 -14.91 -8.44
N ARG A 37 -5.34 -16.02 -9.13
CA ARG A 37 -5.42 -17.37 -8.55
C ARG A 37 -6.26 -17.42 -7.26
N ARG A 38 -7.47 -16.85 -7.28
CA ARG A 38 -8.41 -16.75 -6.15
C ARG A 38 -7.95 -15.85 -4.98
N LYS A 39 -6.73 -15.29 -5.02
CA LYS A 39 -6.29 -14.25 -4.09
C LYS A 39 -6.71 -12.89 -4.61
N GLN A 40 -7.07 -11.99 -3.69
CA GLN A 40 -7.43 -10.62 -4.05
C GLN A 40 -6.74 -9.63 -3.11
N LYS A 41 -6.34 -8.50 -3.64
CA LYS A 41 -5.75 -7.39 -2.89
C LYS A 41 -6.39 -6.08 -3.34
N TYR A 42 -6.55 -5.18 -2.39
CA TYR A 42 -7.13 -3.85 -2.61
C TYR A 42 -6.08 -2.78 -2.35
N TYR A 43 -5.95 -1.85 -3.28
CA TYR A 43 -5.06 -0.70 -3.18
C TYR A 43 -5.90 0.57 -3.14
N SER A 44 -5.62 1.47 -2.20
CA SER A 44 -6.35 2.73 -2.07
C SER A 44 -5.99 3.68 -3.20
N THR A 45 -6.98 4.40 -3.72
CA THR A 45 -6.77 5.54 -4.63
C THR A 45 -6.68 6.86 -3.87
N GLY A 46 -6.96 6.87 -2.55
CA GLY A 46 -7.10 8.08 -1.76
C GLY A 46 -8.38 8.88 -2.01
N LYS A 47 -9.27 8.38 -2.89
CA LYS A 47 -10.54 9.04 -3.24
C LYS A 47 -11.73 8.35 -2.62
N GLU A 48 -12.77 9.15 -2.36
CA GLU A 48 -14.04 8.71 -1.78
C GLU A 48 -15.18 9.34 -2.55
N LEU A 49 -16.25 8.58 -2.77
CA LEU A 49 -17.41 9.02 -3.53
C LEU A 49 -18.70 8.50 -2.90
N SER A 50 -19.82 9.21 -3.12
CA SER A 50 -21.15 8.67 -2.94
C SER A 50 -21.45 7.63 -4.03
N LYS A 51 -22.47 6.80 -3.82
CA LYS A 51 -22.91 5.85 -4.87
C LYS A 51 -23.37 6.58 -6.13
N GLU A 52 -24.07 7.70 -5.96
CA GLU A 52 -24.60 8.52 -7.06
C GLU A 52 -23.45 9.14 -7.88
N ASP A 53 -22.45 9.71 -7.23
CA ASP A 53 -21.30 10.30 -7.92
C ASP A 53 -20.47 9.20 -8.62
N TRP A 54 -20.34 8.03 -8.02
CA TRP A 54 -19.68 6.89 -8.66
C TRP A 54 -20.37 6.46 -9.97
N GLU A 55 -21.71 6.37 -9.97
CA GLU A 55 -22.47 5.93 -11.16
C GLU A 55 -22.38 6.92 -12.32
N ARG A 56 -22.31 8.22 -12.03
CA ARG A 56 -22.23 9.26 -13.05
C ARG A 56 -20.82 9.76 -13.34
N LEU A 57 -19.79 9.27 -12.62
CA LEU A 57 -18.43 9.77 -12.71
C LEU A 57 -17.85 9.78 -14.13
N LEU A 58 -18.12 8.75 -14.94
CA LEU A 58 -17.67 8.67 -16.34
C LEU A 58 -18.32 9.72 -17.26
N LYS A 59 -19.54 10.16 -16.93
CA LYS A 59 -20.32 11.11 -17.72
C LYS A 59 -20.28 12.53 -17.13
N ALA A 60 -19.69 12.69 -15.96
CA ALA A 60 -19.67 13.95 -15.24
C ALA A 60 -18.83 15.01 -15.98
N LYS A 61 -19.39 16.21 -16.10
CA LYS A 61 -18.74 17.39 -16.68
C LYS A 61 -18.24 18.38 -15.62
N SER A 62 -18.57 18.15 -14.34
CA SER A 62 -18.10 19.03 -13.26
C SER A 62 -16.58 18.89 -13.10
N ARG A 63 -15.93 20.04 -12.87
CA ARG A 63 -14.48 20.08 -12.67
C ARG A 63 -14.02 19.12 -11.56
N LEU A 64 -14.70 19.15 -10.41
CA LEU A 64 -14.37 18.32 -9.25
C LEU A 64 -14.40 16.81 -9.60
N LEU A 65 -15.49 16.33 -10.20
CA LEU A 65 -15.61 14.92 -10.55
C LEU A 65 -14.66 14.51 -11.67
N THR A 66 -14.33 15.43 -12.57
CA THR A 66 -13.31 15.20 -13.61
C THR A 66 -11.91 15.03 -13.01
N GLU A 67 -11.53 15.87 -12.04
CA GLU A 67 -10.27 15.75 -11.31
C GLU A 67 -10.20 14.42 -10.52
N ILE A 68 -11.27 14.06 -9.81
CA ILE A 68 -11.34 12.78 -9.09
C ILE A 68 -11.21 11.59 -10.06
N ARG A 69 -11.88 11.63 -11.19
CA ARG A 69 -11.77 10.59 -12.22
C ARG A 69 -10.34 10.45 -12.74
N THR A 70 -9.67 11.56 -13.04
CA THR A 70 -8.27 11.58 -13.50
C THR A 70 -7.34 10.97 -12.45
N ASP A 71 -7.52 11.26 -11.17
CA ASP A 71 -6.71 10.70 -10.09
C ASP A 71 -6.94 9.19 -9.92
N ILE A 72 -8.19 8.73 -10.04
CA ILE A 72 -8.53 7.30 -10.02
C ILE A 72 -7.91 6.59 -11.22
N GLU A 73 -8.00 7.18 -12.42
CA GLU A 73 -7.41 6.66 -13.65
C GLU A 73 -5.89 6.56 -13.55
N SER A 74 -5.23 7.56 -12.97
CA SER A 74 -3.79 7.55 -12.74
C SER A 74 -3.38 6.41 -11.79
N SER A 75 -4.12 6.20 -10.69
CA SER A 75 -3.88 5.11 -9.77
C SER A 75 -4.08 3.75 -10.45
N PHE A 76 -5.13 3.59 -11.23
CA PHE A 76 -5.39 2.37 -11.99
C PHE A 76 -4.30 2.09 -13.03
N SER A 77 -3.91 3.10 -13.81
CA SER A 77 -2.89 2.99 -14.86
C SER A 77 -1.52 2.63 -14.29
N ASN A 78 -1.15 3.21 -13.15
CA ASN A 78 0.08 2.86 -12.45
C ASN A 78 0.09 1.38 -12.03
N ILE A 79 -0.97 0.90 -11.37
CA ILE A 79 -1.07 -0.51 -10.95
C ILE A 79 -1.07 -1.44 -12.17
N LYS A 80 -1.82 -1.11 -13.23
CA LYS A 80 -1.85 -1.85 -14.49
C LYS A 80 -0.45 -1.96 -15.10
N GLN A 81 0.32 -0.88 -15.13
CA GLN A 81 1.69 -0.87 -15.62
C GLN A 81 2.58 -1.81 -14.82
N GLN A 82 2.55 -1.74 -13.48
CA GLN A 82 3.34 -2.61 -12.61
C GLN A 82 2.97 -4.09 -12.79
N VAL A 83 1.67 -4.39 -12.93
CA VAL A 83 1.18 -5.74 -13.25
C VAL A 83 1.76 -6.23 -14.58
N ASN A 84 1.71 -5.42 -15.63
CA ASN A 84 2.23 -5.78 -16.95
C ASN A 84 3.73 -6.07 -16.92
N GLU A 85 4.51 -5.22 -16.27
CA GLU A 85 5.96 -5.40 -16.17
C GLU A 85 6.32 -6.68 -15.42
N LEU A 86 5.62 -7.00 -14.33
CA LEU A 86 5.82 -8.25 -13.58
C LEU A 86 5.41 -9.49 -14.39
N ILE A 87 4.31 -9.42 -15.15
CA ILE A 87 3.87 -10.51 -16.03
C ILE A 87 4.92 -10.75 -17.13
N GLN A 88 5.43 -9.69 -17.77
CA GLN A 88 6.46 -9.81 -18.81
C GLN A 88 7.75 -10.45 -18.31
N LYS A 89 8.10 -10.22 -17.04
CA LYS A 89 9.28 -10.85 -16.40
C LYS A 89 8.99 -12.25 -15.85
N GLY A 90 7.76 -12.75 -15.91
CA GLY A 90 7.37 -14.00 -15.30
C GLY A 90 7.38 -14.02 -13.76
N GLU A 91 7.38 -12.85 -13.13
CA GLU A 91 7.56 -12.65 -11.68
C GLU A 91 6.27 -12.23 -10.97
N PHE A 92 5.10 -12.28 -11.65
CA PHE A 92 3.87 -11.76 -11.08
C PHE A 92 3.34 -12.68 -9.98
N ASN A 93 3.17 -12.11 -8.79
CA ASN A 93 2.28 -12.54 -7.71
C ASN A 93 1.80 -11.30 -6.92
N ILE A 94 0.79 -11.48 -6.07
CA ILE A 94 0.20 -10.37 -5.29
C ILE A 94 1.24 -9.75 -4.33
N GLU A 95 2.09 -10.55 -3.75
CA GLU A 95 3.12 -10.14 -2.79
C GLU A 95 4.19 -9.28 -3.49
N THR A 96 4.68 -9.72 -4.65
CA THR A 96 5.66 -8.97 -5.47
C THR A 96 5.09 -7.64 -5.94
N LEU A 97 3.81 -7.62 -6.38
CA LEU A 97 3.13 -6.39 -6.76
C LEU A 97 3.04 -5.42 -5.58
N SER A 98 2.60 -5.91 -4.41
CA SER A 98 2.47 -5.10 -3.20
C SER A 98 3.80 -4.52 -2.74
N PHE A 99 4.87 -5.31 -2.79
CA PHE A 99 6.22 -4.86 -2.50
C PHE A 99 6.69 -3.77 -3.46
N ARG A 100 6.43 -3.95 -4.77
CA ARG A 100 6.82 -2.99 -5.81
C ARG A 100 6.05 -1.68 -5.71
N LEU A 101 4.74 -1.73 -5.46
CA LEU A 101 3.91 -0.54 -5.22
C LEU A 101 4.32 0.20 -3.94
N GLY A 102 4.70 -0.52 -2.87
CA GLY A 102 5.24 0.07 -1.65
C GLY A 102 6.59 0.77 -1.87
N LYS A 103 7.45 0.28 -2.76
CA LYS A 103 8.72 0.94 -3.14
C LYS A 103 8.55 2.26 -3.90
N GLN A 104 7.40 2.50 -4.50
CA GLN A 104 7.10 3.78 -5.17
C GLN A 104 6.82 4.93 -4.19
N ILE A 105 6.69 4.65 -2.92
CA ILE A 105 6.80 5.66 -1.87
C ILE A 105 8.28 6.02 -1.80
N LYS A 106 8.69 7.01 -2.59
CA LYS A 106 10.03 7.62 -2.50
C LYS A 106 10.22 8.03 -1.04
N ASP A 107 11.35 7.61 -0.45
CA ASP A 107 11.75 7.89 0.93
C ASP A 107 11.16 6.99 2.04
N VAL A 108 10.87 5.73 1.76
CA VAL A 108 10.61 4.78 2.85
C VAL A 108 11.93 4.43 3.53
N ASN A 109 12.17 5.04 4.66
CA ASN A 109 13.22 4.63 5.59
C ASN A 109 12.67 3.63 6.62
N LEU A 110 13.57 3.04 7.40
CA LEU A 110 13.20 2.05 8.41
C LEU A 110 12.16 2.59 9.41
N ARG A 111 12.29 3.84 9.85
CA ARG A 111 11.33 4.50 10.76
C ARG A 111 9.93 4.57 10.15
N SER A 112 9.82 5.02 8.90
CA SER A 112 8.51 5.13 8.24
C SER A 112 7.85 3.78 8.01
N ALA A 113 8.63 2.72 7.74
CA ALA A 113 8.13 1.35 7.63
C ALA A 113 7.58 0.84 8.98
N PHE A 114 8.30 1.08 10.08
CA PHE A 114 7.82 0.75 11.44
C PHE A 114 6.55 1.51 11.79
N ASN A 115 6.47 2.80 11.51
CA ASN A 115 5.29 3.62 11.78
C ASN A 115 4.06 3.15 11.00
N LEU A 116 4.21 2.78 9.72
CA LEU A 116 3.13 2.20 8.91
C LEU A 116 2.63 0.89 9.52
N LYS A 117 3.56 0.01 9.93
CA LYS A 117 3.18 -1.27 10.56
C LYS A 117 2.52 -1.06 11.92
N MET A 118 3.03 -0.15 12.74
CA MET A 118 2.44 0.17 14.04
C MET A 118 1.03 0.76 13.88
N GLN A 119 0.79 1.59 12.86
CA GLN A 119 -0.56 2.09 12.57
C GLN A 119 -1.52 0.95 12.18
N GLU A 120 -1.09 0.03 11.32
CA GLU A 120 -1.87 -1.16 10.95
C GLU A 120 -2.22 -2.01 12.17
N LEU A 121 -1.24 -2.24 13.07
CA LEU A 121 -1.43 -3.01 14.30
C LEU A 121 -2.42 -2.33 15.25
N LYS A 122 -2.36 -1.01 15.35
CA LYS A 122 -3.30 -0.21 16.14
C LYS A 122 -4.72 -0.29 15.58
N ASP A 123 -4.86 -0.19 14.26
CA ASP A 123 -6.15 -0.28 13.58
C ASP A 123 -6.78 -1.69 13.69
N ASN A 124 -5.94 -2.72 13.86
CA ASN A 124 -6.35 -4.11 14.06
C ASN A 124 -6.43 -4.52 15.55
N GLU A 125 -6.32 -3.57 16.48
CA GLU A 125 -6.40 -3.79 17.95
C GLU A 125 -5.35 -4.79 18.48
N GLN A 126 -4.20 -4.93 17.81
CA GLN A 126 -3.11 -5.83 18.19
C GLN A 126 -2.11 -5.14 19.15
N ALA A 127 -2.57 -4.80 20.34
CA ALA A 127 -1.83 -3.97 21.30
C ALA A 127 -0.48 -4.56 21.72
N SER A 128 -0.39 -5.86 22.00
CA SER A 128 0.88 -6.50 22.41
C SER A 128 1.93 -6.47 21.32
N THR A 129 1.54 -6.75 20.08
CA THR A 129 2.44 -6.67 18.92
C THR A 129 2.86 -5.25 18.64
N TYR A 130 1.94 -4.27 18.77
CA TYR A 130 2.25 -2.84 18.67
C TYR A 130 3.36 -2.42 19.64
N LEU A 131 3.25 -2.82 20.93
CA LEU A 131 4.26 -2.52 21.94
C LEU A 131 5.63 -3.13 21.62
N SER A 132 5.65 -4.35 21.08
CA SER A 132 6.88 -5.00 20.63
C SER A 132 7.55 -4.22 19.49
N TYR A 133 6.79 -3.75 18.50
CA TYR A 133 7.32 -2.91 17.43
C TYR A 133 7.82 -1.55 17.93
N GLN A 134 7.09 -0.93 18.87
CA GLN A 134 7.51 0.31 19.50
C GLN A 134 8.84 0.16 20.25
N SER A 135 8.99 -0.92 21.01
CA SER A 135 10.22 -1.23 21.73
C SER A 135 11.40 -1.48 20.77
N ALA A 136 11.16 -2.26 19.70
CA ALA A 136 12.16 -2.51 18.67
C ALA A 136 12.61 -1.22 17.97
N LEU A 137 11.68 -0.32 17.63
CA LEU A 137 11.99 0.97 17.03
C LEU A 137 12.88 1.82 17.96
N LYS A 138 12.53 1.90 19.26
CA LYS A 138 13.36 2.59 20.27
C LYS A 138 14.78 2.02 20.34
N SER A 139 14.93 0.71 20.30
CA SER A 139 16.24 0.06 20.32
C SER A 139 17.04 0.40 19.06
N LEU A 140 16.42 0.42 17.89
CA LEU A 140 17.04 0.81 16.64
C LEU A 140 17.43 2.30 16.61
N GLU A 141 16.68 3.17 17.28
CA GLU A 141 17.02 4.58 17.45
C GLU A 141 18.31 4.75 18.25
N SER A 142 18.53 3.96 19.29
CA SER A 142 19.79 3.99 20.06
C SER A 142 21.00 3.52 19.24
N PHE A 143 20.79 2.64 18.26
CA PHE A 143 21.81 2.29 17.27
C PHE A 143 22.06 3.40 16.25
N GLY A 144 21.16 4.40 16.14
CA GLY A 144 21.29 5.50 15.18
C GLY A 144 20.85 5.17 13.76
N GLY A 145 20.13 4.05 13.55
CA GLY A 145 19.85 3.47 12.25
C GLY A 145 18.42 3.63 11.72
N THR A 146 17.54 4.44 12.32
CA THR A 146 16.12 4.49 11.94
C THR A 146 15.83 5.31 10.67
N ASN A 147 16.72 6.21 10.27
CA ASN A 147 16.60 7.00 9.03
C ASN A 147 17.27 6.34 7.82
N VAL A 148 17.67 5.08 7.94
CA VAL A 148 18.28 4.33 6.84
C VAL A 148 17.22 3.97 5.80
N PRO A 149 17.43 4.31 4.52
CA PRO A 149 16.59 3.82 3.43
C PRO A 149 16.55 2.29 3.40
N LEU A 150 15.38 1.69 3.12
CA LEU A 150 15.22 0.24 3.18
C LEU A 150 16.15 -0.50 2.22
N ASP A 151 16.50 0.09 1.08
CA ASP A 151 17.43 -0.47 0.09
C ASP A 151 18.91 -0.48 0.56
N ARG A 152 19.21 0.26 1.63
CA ARG A 152 20.55 0.28 2.27
C ARG A 152 20.66 -0.62 3.50
N ILE A 153 19.61 -1.37 3.85
CA ILE A 153 19.68 -2.39 4.89
C ILE A 153 20.30 -3.64 4.28
N THR A 154 21.62 -3.71 4.37
CA THR A 154 22.44 -4.82 3.87
C THR A 154 22.76 -5.83 4.99
N ILE A 155 23.33 -6.98 4.63
CA ILE A 155 23.82 -7.98 5.59
C ILE A 155 24.87 -7.34 6.53
N ASP A 156 25.74 -6.48 6.03
CA ASP A 156 26.74 -5.79 6.85
C ASP A 156 26.10 -4.80 7.81
N TRP A 157 25.03 -4.11 7.41
CA TRP A 157 24.26 -3.25 8.29
C TRP A 157 23.63 -4.07 9.43
N LEU A 158 23.01 -5.20 9.11
CA LEU A 158 22.42 -6.11 10.10
C LEU A 158 23.46 -6.66 11.09
N LYS A 159 24.63 -7.07 10.61
CA LYS A 159 25.74 -7.53 11.46
C LYS A 159 26.28 -6.45 12.40
N ARG A 160 26.32 -5.19 11.96
CA ARG A 160 26.69 -4.05 12.81
C ARG A 160 25.64 -3.79 13.88
N CYS A 161 24.37 -3.87 13.52
CA CYS A 161 23.23 -3.73 14.42
C CYS A 161 23.27 -4.83 15.51
N GLU A 162 23.45 -6.08 15.11
CA GLU A 162 23.61 -7.23 16.01
C GLU A 162 24.77 -7.04 16.99
N ARG A 163 25.96 -6.67 16.51
CA ARG A 163 27.14 -6.40 17.36
C ARG A 163 26.89 -5.29 18.36
N PHE A 164 26.20 -4.23 17.95
CA PHE A 164 25.84 -3.14 18.85
C PHE A 164 24.93 -3.65 19.99
N PHE A 165 23.89 -4.41 19.71
CA PHE A 165 23.00 -4.92 20.74
C PHE A 165 23.68 -5.94 21.66
N LEU A 166 24.56 -6.78 21.13
CA LEU A 166 25.35 -7.71 21.95
C LEU A 166 26.32 -6.97 22.89
N SER A 167 26.91 -5.86 22.45
CA SER A 167 27.80 -5.03 23.28
C SER A 167 27.05 -4.26 24.36
N GLU A 168 25.81 -3.88 24.13
CA GLU A 168 24.94 -3.19 25.10
C GLU A 168 24.28 -4.13 26.11
N GLY A 169 24.47 -5.46 25.99
CA GLY A 169 23.90 -6.44 26.89
C GLY A 169 22.37 -6.61 26.75
N LYS A 170 21.84 -6.32 25.56
CA LYS A 170 20.41 -6.42 25.22
C LYS A 170 20.12 -7.61 24.34
#